data_55ebdfba92441e29b0905b1c842435e8
#
_entry.id   55ebdfba92441e29b0905b1c842435e8
#
_cell.length_a   1.000
_cell.length_b   1.000
_cell.length_c   1.000
_cell.angle_alpha   90.00
_cell.angle_beta   90.00
_cell.angle_gamma   90.00
#
_symmetry.space_group_name_H-M   'P 1'
#
loop_
_entity.id
_entity.type
_entity.pdbx_description
1 polymer ?
#
loop_
_entity_poly.entity_id
_entity_poly.type
_entity_poly.pdbx_seq_one_letter_code
_entity_poly.pdbx_strand_id
1 'polypeptide(L)'
;MPSISEVMKVCGFSSRSSAFYQIEKLTKEGVIEKDSKGKIVPSGKMHELSLVGNIRAGFASPAEDELADTISIGEYLIGHKESSFILNVQGDSMVDAGIHNGDMVIFERGRDPKNGDIVVALTEDGYTLKYLKIHNGKTYLKAANPDYPNIYPKDGQVIGVVTASFRKYY
;
A
#
# COMPACT_ATOMS: atom_id res chain seq x y z
N MET A 1 8.83 21.67 -3.28
CA MET A 1 8.00 22.08 -2.13
C MET A 1 8.08 23.59 -1.97
N PRO A 2 6.95 24.28 -1.85
CA PRO A 2 6.91 25.73 -1.94
C PRO A 2 7.59 26.40 -0.74
N SER A 3 8.29 27.49 -1.01
CA SER A 3 8.75 28.46 0.00
C SER A 3 7.57 29.35 0.45
N ILE A 4 7.72 30.03 1.58
CA ILE A 4 6.70 30.97 2.08
C ILE A 4 6.35 32.01 1.01
N SER A 5 7.32 32.48 0.23
CA SER A 5 7.11 33.44 -0.84
C SER A 5 6.28 32.88 -2.01
N GLU A 6 6.46 31.61 -2.33
CA GLU A 6 5.67 30.91 -3.35
C GLU A 6 4.23 30.67 -2.85
N VAL A 7 4.08 30.27 -1.57
CA VAL A 7 2.76 30.14 -0.94
C VAL A 7 2.01 31.48 -0.97
N MET A 8 2.66 32.58 -0.63
CA MET A 8 2.07 33.90 -0.73
C MET A 8 1.54 34.21 -2.13
N LYS A 9 2.35 33.93 -3.15
CA LYS A 9 2.00 34.20 -4.54
C LYS A 9 0.83 33.35 -5.03
N VAL A 10 0.83 32.06 -4.69
CA VAL A 10 -0.21 31.11 -5.13
C VAL A 10 -1.53 31.34 -4.39
N CYS A 11 -1.47 31.63 -3.08
CA CYS A 11 -2.67 31.84 -2.25
C CYS A 11 -3.14 33.27 -2.22
N GLY A 12 -2.47 34.22 -2.90
CA GLY A 12 -2.88 35.61 -2.97
C GLY A 12 -2.72 36.38 -1.65
N PHE A 13 -1.83 35.98 -0.77
CA PHE A 13 -1.59 36.70 0.48
C PHE A 13 -0.82 37.99 0.24
N SER A 14 -1.37 39.11 0.77
CA SER A 14 -0.79 40.44 0.64
C SER A 14 0.42 40.68 1.56
N SER A 15 0.61 39.84 2.61
CA SER A 15 1.71 39.99 3.54
C SER A 15 2.33 38.63 3.93
N ARG A 16 3.63 38.66 4.24
CA ARG A 16 4.37 37.51 4.72
C ARG A 16 3.84 37.01 6.07
N SER A 17 3.40 37.92 6.92
CA SER A 17 2.83 37.62 8.23
C SER A 17 1.51 36.85 8.11
N SER A 18 0.63 37.23 7.16
CA SER A 18 -0.61 36.49 6.90
C SER A 18 -0.38 35.09 6.39
N ALA A 19 0.59 34.90 5.48
CA ALA A 19 0.97 33.58 5.01
C ALA A 19 1.55 32.72 6.14
N PHE A 20 2.42 33.31 6.96
CA PHE A 20 3.01 32.63 8.12
C PHE A 20 1.95 32.19 9.13
N TYR A 21 1.01 33.07 9.47
CA TYR A 21 -0.10 32.75 10.36
C TYR A 21 -0.95 31.58 9.85
N GLN A 22 -1.28 31.56 8.55
CA GLN A 22 -2.04 30.46 7.96
C GLN A 22 -1.24 29.14 7.95
N ILE A 23 0.07 29.20 7.66
CA ILE A 23 0.95 28.03 7.72
C ILE A 23 1.01 27.49 9.15
N GLU A 24 1.16 28.34 10.16
CA GLU A 24 1.13 27.91 11.57
C GLU A 24 -0.22 27.30 11.97
N LYS A 25 -1.31 27.91 11.53
CA LYS A 25 -2.66 27.38 11.78
C LYS A 25 -2.82 25.98 11.18
N LEU A 26 -2.49 25.78 9.91
CA LEU A 26 -2.56 24.50 9.21
C LEU A 26 -1.60 23.46 9.83
N THR A 27 -0.45 23.89 10.34
CA THR A 27 0.48 23.01 11.05
C THR A 27 -0.11 22.55 12.40
N LYS A 28 -0.76 23.45 13.15
CA LYS A 28 -1.45 23.08 14.39
C LYS A 28 -2.65 22.17 14.16
N GLU A 29 -3.35 22.35 13.06
CA GLU A 29 -4.47 21.50 12.63
C GLU A 29 -3.99 20.16 12.06
N GLY A 30 -2.67 19.93 11.94
CA GLY A 30 -2.10 18.69 11.43
C GLY A 30 -2.29 18.48 9.92
N VAL A 31 -2.65 19.52 9.16
CA VAL A 31 -2.85 19.48 7.71
C VAL A 31 -1.52 19.47 6.95
N ILE A 32 -0.55 20.23 7.47
CA ILE A 32 0.80 20.33 6.92
C ILE A 32 1.83 20.19 8.04
N GLU A 33 3.03 19.79 7.64
CA GLU A 33 4.20 19.73 8.55
C GLU A 33 5.44 20.28 7.86
N LYS A 34 6.51 20.50 8.63
CA LYS A 34 7.82 20.89 8.09
C LYS A 34 8.71 19.66 8.04
N ASP A 35 9.27 19.39 6.85
CA ASP A 35 10.27 18.34 6.69
C ASP A 35 11.59 18.69 7.42
N SER A 36 12.55 17.76 7.43
CA SER A 36 13.88 17.93 8.03
C SER A 36 14.67 19.12 7.46
N LYS A 37 14.27 19.66 6.31
CA LYS A 37 14.85 20.83 5.63
C LYS A 37 14.01 22.09 5.83
N GLY A 38 12.98 22.05 6.67
CA GLY A 38 12.10 23.18 6.97
C GLY A 38 11.09 23.51 5.85
N LYS A 39 10.93 22.64 4.85
CA LYS A 39 9.96 22.83 3.76
C LYS A 39 8.58 22.33 4.18
N ILE A 40 7.56 23.04 3.71
CA ILE A 40 6.15 22.70 3.99
C ILE A 40 5.75 21.48 3.17
N VAL A 41 5.31 20.41 3.83
CA VAL A 41 4.82 19.18 3.23
C VAL A 41 3.43 18.87 3.77
N PRO A 42 2.56 18.18 3.02
CA PRO A 42 1.32 17.65 3.58
C PRO A 42 1.64 16.74 4.78
N SER A 43 0.89 16.87 5.86
CA SER A 43 1.08 15.98 7.01
C SER A 43 0.58 14.58 6.71
N GLY A 44 1.36 13.55 7.09
CA GLY A 44 0.94 12.15 7.04
C GLY A 44 -0.34 11.90 7.84
N LYS A 45 -0.59 12.70 8.88
CA LYS A 45 -1.76 12.62 9.76
C LYS A 45 -3.10 12.91 9.09
N MET A 46 -3.13 13.56 7.92
CA MET A 46 -4.36 13.80 7.17
C MET A 46 -5.14 12.53 6.76
N HIS A 47 -4.49 11.37 6.80
CA HIS A 47 -5.05 10.07 6.38
C HIS A 47 -5.00 9.03 7.50
N GLU A 48 -4.86 9.47 8.74
CA GLU A 48 -4.92 8.58 9.90
C GLU A 48 -6.37 8.21 10.22
N LEU A 49 -6.60 6.95 10.52
CA LEU A 49 -7.87 6.43 10.99
C LEU A 49 -7.70 5.95 12.43
N SER A 50 -8.73 6.13 13.25
CA SER A 50 -8.73 5.57 14.59
C SER A 50 -8.90 4.05 14.52
N LEU A 51 -7.99 3.32 15.14
CA LEU A 51 -8.12 1.88 15.34
C LEU A 51 -9.05 1.66 16.54
N VAL A 52 -10.30 1.26 16.29
CA VAL A 52 -11.37 1.22 17.31
C VAL A 52 -11.41 -0.12 18.07
N GLY A 53 -10.52 -1.05 17.76
CA GLY A 53 -10.45 -2.34 18.43
C GLY A 53 -10.66 -3.54 17.49
N ASN A 54 -11.06 -4.68 18.07
CA ASN A 54 -11.22 -5.94 17.36
C ASN A 54 -12.70 -6.32 17.23
N ILE A 55 -13.08 -6.84 16.08
CA ILE A 55 -14.40 -7.44 15.86
C ILE A 55 -14.25 -8.93 15.53
N ARG A 56 -15.08 -9.77 16.14
CA ARG A 56 -15.12 -11.19 15.79
C ARG A 56 -16.06 -11.40 14.60
N ALA A 57 -15.56 -12.02 13.56
CA ALA A 57 -16.42 -12.51 12.48
C ALA A 57 -17.19 -13.72 12.98
N GLY A 58 -18.52 -13.62 13.03
CA GLY A 58 -19.41 -14.67 13.54
C GLY A 58 -20.48 -14.10 14.46
N PHE A 59 -20.61 -14.66 15.66
CA PHE A 59 -21.60 -14.18 16.63
C PHE A 59 -21.26 -12.80 17.17
N ALA A 60 -22.29 -11.95 17.35
CA ALA A 60 -22.13 -10.63 17.92
C ALA A 60 -21.47 -10.71 19.31
N SER A 61 -20.48 -9.87 19.55
CA SER A 61 -19.82 -9.64 20.84
C SER A 61 -19.97 -8.17 21.20
N PRO A 62 -20.11 -7.81 22.49
CA PRO A 62 -20.06 -6.41 22.89
C PRO A 62 -18.78 -5.77 22.36
N ALA A 63 -18.90 -4.62 21.72
CA ALA A 63 -17.75 -3.83 21.32
C ALA A 63 -17.10 -3.26 22.58
N GLU A 64 -15.86 -3.61 22.82
CA GLU A 64 -15.02 -2.89 23.77
C GLU A 64 -14.43 -1.71 23.01
N ASP A 65 -14.97 -0.51 23.25
CA ASP A 65 -14.45 0.75 22.74
C ASP A 65 -13.13 1.10 23.48
N GLU A 66 -12.09 0.34 23.23
CA GLU A 66 -10.75 0.79 23.53
C GLU A 66 -10.30 1.70 22.37
N LEU A 67 -10.28 3.00 22.63
CA LEU A 67 -9.59 3.98 21.78
C LEU A 67 -8.10 3.62 21.75
N ALA A 68 -7.74 2.68 20.91
CA ALA A 68 -6.36 2.36 20.61
C ALA A 68 -5.92 3.24 19.44
N ASP A 69 -4.66 3.49 19.34
CA ASP A 69 -3.88 4.28 18.41
C ASP A 69 -4.52 4.69 17.06
N THR A 70 -4.07 5.82 16.53
CA THR A 70 -4.32 6.20 15.13
C THR A 70 -3.38 5.44 14.20
N ILE A 71 -3.89 4.99 13.06
CA ILE A 71 -3.12 4.29 12.05
C ILE A 71 -3.21 5.01 10.70
N SER A 72 -2.07 5.27 10.09
CA SER A 72 -2.00 5.67 8.68
C SER A 72 -2.01 4.42 7.82
N ILE A 73 -3.12 4.18 7.11
CA ILE A 73 -3.24 3.02 6.22
C ILE A 73 -2.10 2.98 5.19
N GLY A 74 -1.71 4.14 4.66
CA GLY A 74 -0.60 4.24 3.71
C GLY A 74 0.73 3.78 4.31
N GLU A 75 1.05 4.20 5.54
CA GLU A 75 2.28 3.80 6.23
C GLU A 75 2.24 2.34 6.68
N TYR A 76 1.07 1.86 7.10
CA TYR A 76 0.89 0.47 7.51
C TYR A 76 1.07 -0.52 6.35
N LEU A 77 0.53 -0.19 5.16
CA LEU A 77 0.56 -1.08 4.00
C LEU A 77 1.83 -0.94 3.15
N ILE A 78 2.50 0.23 3.20
CA ILE A 78 3.62 0.56 2.32
C ILE A 78 4.89 0.73 3.15
N GLY A 79 5.71 -0.33 3.25
CA GLY A 79 6.98 -0.29 3.97
C GLY A 79 8.01 0.63 3.31
N HIS A 80 8.13 0.57 1.97
CA HIS A 80 9.11 1.33 1.19
C HIS A 80 8.45 2.01 0.00
N LYS A 81 8.11 3.30 0.11
CA LYS A 81 7.36 4.06 -0.92
C LYS A 81 8.00 4.02 -2.31
N GLU A 82 9.34 4.10 -2.38
CA GLU A 82 10.06 4.20 -3.66
C GLU A 82 10.08 2.88 -4.44
N SER A 83 9.96 1.74 -3.75
CA SER A 83 9.99 0.40 -4.35
C SER A 83 8.60 -0.28 -4.38
N SER A 84 7.57 0.33 -3.78
CA SER A 84 6.21 -0.21 -3.74
C SER A 84 5.36 0.28 -4.89
N PHE A 85 4.63 -0.65 -5.51
CA PHE A 85 3.75 -0.41 -6.64
C PHE A 85 2.40 -1.08 -6.40
N ILE A 86 1.37 -0.60 -7.09
CA ILE A 86 0.01 -1.15 -7.00
C ILE A 86 -0.40 -1.71 -8.36
N LEU A 87 -1.07 -2.86 -8.35
CA LEU A 87 -1.71 -3.45 -9.53
C LEU A 87 -3.16 -3.83 -9.22
N ASN A 88 -4.01 -3.73 -10.24
CA ASN A 88 -5.35 -4.31 -10.21
C ASN A 88 -5.27 -5.79 -10.59
N VAL A 89 -5.97 -6.63 -9.85
CA VAL A 89 -6.07 -8.07 -10.09
C VAL A 89 -7.17 -8.35 -11.11
N GLN A 90 -6.86 -9.15 -12.11
CA GLN A 90 -7.82 -9.68 -13.08
C GLN A 90 -7.78 -11.21 -13.05
N GLY A 91 -8.96 -11.83 -13.05
CA GLY A 91 -9.10 -13.28 -12.98
C GLY A 91 -9.19 -13.82 -11.54
N ASP A 92 -9.25 -15.14 -11.42
CA ASP A 92 -9.55 -15.87 -10.18
C ASP A 92 -8.48 -16.89 -9.81
N SER A 93 -7.31 -16.84 -10.45
CA SER A 93 -6.23 -17.80 -10.23
C SER A 93 -5.63 -17.80 -8.81
N MET A 94 -6.00 -16.81 -7.98
CA MET A 94 -5.52 -16.64 -6.60
C MET A 94 -6.67 -16.60 -5.57
N VAL A 95 -7.85 -17.13 -5.93
CA VAL A 95 -9.07 -17.07 -5.12
C VAL A 95 -8.91 -17.79 -3.76
N ASP A 96 -8.22 -18.92 -3.72
CA ASP A 96 -7.95 -19.67 -2.48
C ASP A 96 -6.91 -18.97 -1.58
N ALA A 97 -6.25 -17.95 -2.09
CA ALA A 97 -5.42 -17.03 -1.30
C ALA A 97 -6.21 -15.79 -0.82
N GLY A 98 -7.52 -15.76 -1.06
CA GLY A 98 -8.37 -14.61 -0.72
C GLY A 98 -8.24 -13.41 -1.66
N ILE A 99 -7.49 -13.54 -2.76
CA ILE A 99 -7.30 -12.50 -3.77
C ILE A 99 -8.24 -12.76 -4.94
N HIS A 100 -9.16 -11.85 -5.18
CA HIS A 100 -10.22 -11.99 -6.16
C HIS A 100 -10.10 -10.99 -7.31
N ASN A 101 -10.83 -11.24 -8.36
CA ASN A 101 -10.96 -10.30 -9.47
C ASN A 101 -11.45 -8.93 -8.98
N GLY A 102 -10.77 -7.86 -9.40
CA GLY A 102 -11.05 -6.48 -8.99
C GLY A 102 -10.34 -6.01 -7.71
N ASP A 103 -9.65 -6.90 -6.99
CA ASP A 103 -8.78 -6.50 -5.89
C ASP A 103 -7.59 -5.68 -6.38
N MET A 104 -6.99 -4.95 -5.47
CA MET A 104 -5.70 -4.31 -5.67
C MET A 104 -4.65 -5.01 -4.80
N VAL A 105 -3.45 -5.18 -5.35
CA VAL A 105 -2.29 -5.70 -4.62
C VAL A 105 -1.18 -4.67 -4.61
N ILE A 106 -0.53 -4.55 -3.45
CA ILE A 106 0.71 -3.80 -3.29
C ILE A 106 1.85 -4.80 -3.39
N PHE A 107 2.85 -4.51 -4.21
CA PHE A 107 4.05 -5.32 -4.32
C PHE A 107 5.31 -4.46 -4.25
N GLU A 108 6.37 -5.04 -3.73
CA GLU A 108 7.67 -4.39 -3.56
C GLU A 108 8.68 -4.98 -4.54
N ARG A 109 9.30 -4.10 -5.34
CA ARG A 109 10.43 -4.46 -6.21
C ARG A 109 11.73 -4.49 -5.42
N GLY A 110 12.66 -5.36 -5.84
CA GLY A 110 13.96 -5.46 -5.20
C GLY A 110 13.98 -6.24 -3.89
N ARG A 111 12.83 -6.71 -3.43
CA ARG A 111 12.73 -7.64 -2.31
C ARG A 111 13.05 -9.05 -2.78
N ASP A 112 13.95 -9.75 -2.08
CA ASP A 112 14.27 -11.16 -2.38
C ASP A 112 13.09 -12.08 -2.10
N PRO A 113 12.53 -12.74 -3.12
CA PRO A 113 11.36 -13.59 -2.95
C PRO A 113 11.74 -14.92 -2.29
N LYS A 114 10.89 -15.39 -1.38
CA LYS A 114 11.05 -16.64 -0.65
C LYS A 114 10.03 -17.69 -1.11
N ASN A 115 10.34 -18.96 -0.82
CA ASN A 115 9.40 -20.04 -1.07
C ASN A 115 8.09 -19.82 -0.30
N GLY A 116 6.99 -19.74 -1.02
CA GLY A 116 5.66 -19.48 -0.47
C GLY A 116 5.18 -18.04 -0.60
N ASP A 117 6.03 -17.11 -0.98
CA ASP A 117 5.61 -15.73 -1.23
C ASP A 117 4.65 -15.66 -2.42
N ILE A 118 3.71 -14.73 -2.35
CA ILE A 118 2.93 -14.31 -3.52
C ILE A 118 3.78 -13.29 -4.27
N VAL A 119 3.95 -13.52 -5.56
CA VAL A 119 4.81 -12.69 -6.41
C VAL A 119 4.08 -12.21 -7.65
N VAL A 120 4.46 -11.03 -8.11
CA VAL A 120 4.19 -10.56 -9.47
C VAL A 120 5.34 -11.07 -10.33
N ALA A 121 5.05 -11.87 -11.33
CA ALA A 121 6.02 -12.43 -12.26
C ALA A 121 5.68 -12.05 -13.69
N LEU A 122 6.72 -11.88 -14.51
CA LEU A 122 6.60 -11.75 -15.96
C LEU A 122 6.85 -13.14 -16.58
N THR A 123 5.89 -13.59 -17.38
CA THR A 123 5.98 -14.84 -18.16
C THR A 123 5.89 -14.53 -19.64
N GLU A 124 6.00 -15.54 -20.50
CA GLU A 124 5.79 -15.40 -21.95
C GLU A 124 4.40 -14.82 -22.29
N ASP A 125 3.39 -15.12 -21.46
CA ASP A 125 2.01 -14.64 -21.64
C ASP A 125 1.74 -13.28 -20.97
N GLY A 126 2.75 -12.67 -20.33
CA GLY A 126 2.64 -11.38 -19.66
C GLY A 126 2.74 -11.47 -18.13
N TYR A 127 2.25 -10.42 -17.45
CA TYR A 127 2.28 -10.36 -15.98
C TYR A 127 1.26 -11.31 -15.33
N THR A 128 1.70 -12.01 -14.30
CA THR A 128 0.84 -12.91 -13.54
C THR A 128 1.10 -12.78 -12.03
N LEU A 129 0.09 -13.14 -11.23
CA LEU A 129 0.15 -13.22 -9.77
C LEU A 129 0.06 -14.69 -9.36
N LYS A 130 1.07 -15.21 -8.66
CA LYS A 130 1.15 -16.61 -8.25
C LYS A 130 1.95 -16.76 -6.95
N TYR A 131 1.81 -17.90 -6.30
CA TYR A 131 2.79 -18.34 -5.31
C TYR A 131 4.10 -18.72 -5.98
N LEU A 132 5.21 -18.22 -5.45
CA LEU A 132 6.53 -18.74 -5.77
C LEU A 132 6.75 -20.04 -4.99
N LYS A 133 7.07 -21.09 -5.69
CA LYS A 133 7.42 -22.39 -5.08
C LYS A 133 8.82 -22.82 -5.50
N ILE A 134 9.59 -23.26 -4.52
CA ILE A 134 10.93 -23.79 -4.72
C ILE A 134 10.93 -25.22 -4.20
N HIS A 135 11.16 -26.19 -5.09
CA HIS A 135 11.25 -27.60 -4.72
C HIS A 135 12.42 -28.28 -5.43
N ASN A 136 13.32 -28.91 -4.66
CA ASN A 136 14.53 -29.57 -5.17
C ASN A 136 15.37 -28.65 -6.10
N GLY A 137 15.55 -27.38 -5.73
CA GLY A 137 16.29 -26.39 -6.49
C GLY A 137 15.59 -25.89 -7.77
N LYS A 138 14.38 -26.36 -8.06
CA LYS A 138 13.55 -25.86 -9.16
C LYS A 138 12.50 -24.90 -8.67
N THR A 139 12.39 -23.79 -9.37
CA THR A 139 11.40 -22.74 -9.10
C THR A 139 10.22 -22.88 -10.06
N TYR A 140 9.00 -22.77 -9.54
CA TYR A 140 7.79 -22.71 -10.33
C TYR A 140 6.76 -21.78 -9.68
N LEU A 141 5.80 -21.34 -10.48
CA LEU A 141 4.70 -20.48 -10.06
C LEU A 141 3.43 -21.31 -9.92
N LYS A 142 2.84 -21.27 -8.73
CA LYS A 142 1.64 -22.04 -8.39
C LYS A 142 0.45 -21.12 -8.18
N ALA A 143 -0.66 -21.38 -8.87
CA ALA A 143 -1.93 -20.72 -8.61
C ALA A 143 -2.49 -21.13 -7.23
N ALA A 144 -3.29 -20.26 -6.64
CA ALA A 144 -4.17 -20.56 -5.52
C ALA A 144 -5.59 -20.80 -6.03
N ASN A 145 -5.71 -21.68 -7.00
CA ASN A 145 -6.93 -22.20 -7.59
C ASN A 145 -6.56 -23.49 -8.33
N PRO A 146 -7.18 -24.64 -8.03
CA PRO A 146 -6.85 -25.93 -8.62
C PRO A 146 -7.12 -26.02 -10.13
N ASP A 147 -7.98 -25.14 -10.66
CA ASP A 147 -8.30 -25.11 -12.09
C ASP A 147 -7.14 -24.57 -12.96
N TYR A 148 -6.10 -24.04 -12.34
CA TYR A 148 -4.95 -23.47 -13.02
C TYR A 148 -3.70 -24.35 -12.86
N PRO A 149 -3.02 -24.68 -13.96
CA PRO A 149 -1.78 -25.45 -13.91
C PRO A 149 -0.63 -24.65 -13.31
N ASN A 150 0.38 -25.38 -12.82
CA ASN A 150 1.64 -24.76 -12.44
C ASN A 150 2.38 -24.25 -13.67
N ILE A 151 3.02 -23.08 -13.54
CA ILE A 151 3.84 -22.49 -14.59
C ILE A 151 5.30 -22.72 -14.24
N TYR A 152 6.05 -23.29 -15.18
CA TYR A 152 7.49 -23.51 -15.07
C TYR A 152 8.20 -22.54 -16.01
N PRO A 153 8.46 -21.31 -15.60
CA PRO A 153 9.01 -20.30 -16.47
C PRO A 153 10.42 -20.70 -16.91
N LYS A 154 10.67 -20.72 -18.22
CA LYS A 154 12.02 -20.94 -18.76
C LYS A 154 12.90 -19.73 -18.49
N ASP A 155 12.31 -18.53 -18.64
CA ASP A 155 12.95 -17.21 -18.47
C ASP A 155 12.09 -16.28 -17.62
N GLY A 156 11.27 -16.84 -16.71
CA GLY A 156 10.34 -16.05 -15.89
C GLY A 156 11.08 -15.19 -14.86
N GLN A 157 10.79 -13.91 -14.88
CA GLN A 157 11.36 -12.96 -13.95
C GLN A 157 10.34 -12.62 -12.87
N VAL A 158 10.72 -12.79 -11.59
CA VAL A 158 9.97 -12.20 -10.48
C VAL A 158 10.19 -10.68 -10.51
N ILE A 159 9.11 -9.94 -10.64
CA ILE A 159 9.13 -8.47 -10.69
C ILE A 159 9.08 -7.88 -9.30
N GLY A 160 8.38 -8.54 -8.37
CA GLY A 160 8.33 -8.14 -6.98
C GLY A 160 7.47 -9.06 -6.13
N VAL A 161 7.56 -8.88 -4.82
CA VAL A 161 6.85 -9.65 -3.80
C VAL A 161 5.64 -8.88 -3.35
N VAL A 162 4.47 -9.52 -3.31
CA VAL A 162 3.23 -8.93 -2.80
C VAL A 162 3.33 -8.77 -1.28
N THR A 163 3.06 -7.58 -0.81
CA THR A 163 3.10 -7.22 0.62
C THR A 163 1.72 -7.04 1.22
N ALA A 164 0.74 -6.63 0.40
CA ALA A 164 -0.64 -6.47 0.85
C ALA A 164 -1.62 -6.65 -0.31
N SER A 165 -2.86 -6.99 0.03
CA SER A 165 -4.01 -6.92 -0.87
C SER A 165 -5.14 -6.17 -0.18
N PHE A 166 -5.94 -5.46 -0.96
CA PHE A 166 -7.10 -4.75 -0.43
C PHE A 166 -8.24 -4.68 -1.45
N ARG A 167 -9.45 -4.59 -0.93
CA ARG A 167 -10.69 -4.54 -1.71
C ARG A 167 -11.55 -3.37 -1.26
N LYS A 168 -12.06 -2.66 -2.25
CA LYS A 168 -13.09 -1.65 -2.03
C LYS A 168 -14.45 -2.24 -2.42
N TYR A 169 -15.45 -2.10 -1.56
CA TYR A 169 -16.76 -2.70 -1.78
C TYR A 169 -17.77 -1.77 -2.47
N TYR A 170 -17.40 -0.55 -2.84
CA TYR A 170 -18.23 0.39 -3.61
C TYR A 170 -17.35 1.44 -4.30
#